data_b06f1ae290f1b54ca7c2fe4fb864c7d5
#
_entry.id   b06f1ae290f1b54ca7c2fe4fb864c7d5
#
_cell.length_a   1.000
_cell.length_b   1.000
_cell.length_c   1.000
_cell.angle_alpha   90.00
_cell.angle_beta   90.00
_cell.angle_gamma   90.00
#
_symmetry.space_group_name_H-M   'P 1'
#
loop_
_entity.id
_entity.type
_entity.pdbx_description
1 polymer ?
#
loop_
_entity_poly.entity_id
_entity_poly.type
_entity_poly.pdbx_seq_one_letter_code
_entity_poly.pdbx_strand_id
1 'polypeptide(L)'
;MYVGELADALGIARFNVLGFSAGGPYALACAHRIPERLIQVGIADSAPPMYLREINQVAPKILRINYELTRHAPSVLEIYFRLFWRFSRPNPDAILKMAVQHSCQADKDALSQPGLSSVLQEVWKENIRIESRGYTYDTEILMRDWDFQLKDIQKDIHLWQGEADANIPTAWARYLAKELPHCQATYFPDKGHFALFQYWEEILQTLR
;
A
#
# COMPACT_ATOMS: atom_id res chain seq x y z
N MET A 1 -4.13 12.19 15.10
CA MET A 1 -3.59 11.39 13.98
C MET A 1 -2.22 10.89 14.38
N TYR A 2 -2.03 9.59 14.51
CA TYR A 2 -0.83 8.95 15.10
C TYR A 2 0.52 9.38 14.49
N VAL A 3 0.57 9.65 13.16
CA VAL A 3 1.82 10.10 12.50
C VAL A 3 2.27 11.46 13.03
N GLY A 4 1.34 12.41 13.21
CA GLY A 4 1.65 13.72 13.81
C GLY A 4 2.10 13.60 15.26
N GLU A 5 1.39 12.82 16.07
CA GLU A 5 1.73 12.56 17.48
C GLU A 5 3.11 11.90 17.63
N LEU A 6 3.44 10.96 16.74
CA LEU A 6 4.78 10.34 16.72
C LEU A 6 5.85 11.38 16.37
N ALA A 7 5.63 12.19 15.34
CA ALA A 7 6.56 13.25 14.94
C ALA A 7 6.78 14.26 16.08
N ASP A 8 5.71 14.64 16.80
CA ASP A 8 5.78 15.54 17.96
C ASP A 8 6.59 14.91 19.10
N ALA A 9 6.32 13.63 19.41
CA ALA A 9 7.06 12.90 20.44
C ALA A 9 8.57 12.75 20.12
N LEU A 10 8.92 12.75 18.82
CA LEU A 10 10.31 12.69 18.35
C LEU A 10 10.94 14.09 18.14
N GLY A 11 10.20 15.18 18.38
CA GLY A 11 10.66 16.54 18.13
C GLY A 11 10.86 16.89 16.65
N ILE A 12 10.19 16.15 15.73
CA ILE A 12 10.32 16.35 14.30
C ILE A 12 9.25 17.33 13.84
N ALA A 13 9.67 18.55 13.46
CA ALA A 13 8.73 19.59 13.03
C ALA A 13 8.15 19.33 11.63
N ARG A 14 8.98 18.89 10.67
CA ARG A 14 8.59 18.57 9.29
C ARG A 14 9.30 17.32 8.80
N PHE A 15 8.64 16.54 7.95
CA PHE A 15 9.17 15.27 7.45
C PHE A 15 8.65 14.94 6.05
N ASN A 16 9.32 14.02 5.39
CA ASN A 16 8.85 13.39 4.16
C ASN A 16 8.03 12.15 4.51
N VAL A 17 7.02 11.85 3.70
CA VAL A 17 6.25 10.62 3.82
C VAL A 17 6.27 9.86 2.49
N LEU A 18 6.52 8.57 2.58
CA LEU A 18 6.42 7.64 1.44
C LEU A 18 5.51 6.49 1.81
N GLY A 19 4.42 6.33 1.06
CA GLY A 19 3.48 5.23 1.21
C GLY A 19 3.65 4.19 0.12
N PHE A 20 3.86 2.93 0.51
CA PHE A 20 3.96 1.80 -0.43
C PHE A 20 2.71 0.93 -0.35
N SER A 21 2.17 0.52 -1.51
CA SER A 21 1.03 -0.39 -1.59
C SER A 21 -0.17 0.12 -0.78
N ALA A 22 -0.64 -0.62 0.22
CA ALA A 22 -1.65 -0.21 1.19
C ALA A 22 -1.24 0.99 2.07
N GLY A 23 0.03 1.35 2.11
CA GLY A 23 0.54 2.54 2.79
C GLY A 23 0.26 3.85 2.03
N GLY A 24 0.02 3.79 0.73
CA GLY A 24 -0.27 4.97 -0.10
C GLY A 24 -1.46 5.80 0.39
N PRO A 25 -2.63 5.21 0.65
CA PRO A 25 -3.78 5.89 1.25
C PRO A 25 -3.47 6.63 2.54
N TYR A 26 -2.61 6.07 3.40
CA TYR A 26 -2.18 6.74 4.64
C TYR A 26 -1.27 7.94 4.38
N ALA A 27 -0.38 7.86 3.37
CA ALA A 27 0.42 9.01 2.93
C ALA A 27 -0.45 10.12 2.36
N LEU A 28 -1.47 9.77 1.56
CA LEU A 28 -2.46 10.71 1.04
C LEU A 28 -3.30 11.34 2.16
N ALA A 29 -3.70 10.57 3.17
CA ALA A 29 -4.37 11.08 4.35
C ALA A 29 -3.50 12.06 5.15
N CYS A 30 -2.17 11.82 5.23
CA CYS A 30 -1.23 12.78 5.80
C CYS A 30 -1.18 14.07 4.96
N ALA A 31 -1.10 13.94 3.63
CA ALA A 31 -1.07 15.08 2.72
C ALA A 31 -2.34 15.96 2.81
N HIS A 32 -3.49 15.33 3.08
CA HIS A 32 -4.75 16.03 3.29
C HIS A 32 -4.86 16.68 4.68
N ARG A 33 -4.46 15.95 5.75
CA ARG A 33 -4.76 16.34 7.13
C ARG A 33 -3.69 17.20 7.81
N ILE A 34 -2.43 17.05 7.42
CA ILE A 34 -1.28 17.76 8.01
C ILE A 34 -0.28 18.23 6.93
N PRO A 35 -0.75 18.89 5.85
CA PRO A 35 0.11 19.28 4.73
C PRO A 35 1.27 20.19 5.16
N GLU A 36 1.07 21.01 6.18
CA GLU A 36 2.08 21.93 6.73
C GLU A 36 3.27 21.20 7.40
N ARG A 37 3.05 19.97 7.85
CA ARG A 37 4.09 19.13 8.46
C ARG A 37 4.92 18.37 7.42
N LEU A 38 4.46 18.31 6.17
CA LEU A 38 5.11 17.52 5.13
C LEU A 38 6.04 18.38 4.26
N ILE A 39 7.23 17.87 3.99
CA ILE A 39 8.17 18.44 3.02
C ILE A 39 7.79 17.89 1.65
N GLN A 40 7.92 16.59 1.44
CA GLN A 40 7.55 15.85 0.23
C GLN A 40 6.61 14.68 0.56
N VAL A 41 5.80 14.31 -0.42
CA VAL A 41 4.89 13.17 -0.32
C VAL A 41 5.08 12.26 -1.53
N GLY A 42 5.38 11.00 -1.25
CA GLY A 42 5.51 9.95 -2.25
C GLY A 42 4.51 8.83 -2.03
N ILE A 43 4.02 8.26 -3.11
CA ILE A 43 3.25 7.02 -3.11
C ILE A 43 3.81 6.08 -4.19
N ALA A 44 4.02 4.81 -3.84
CA ALA A 44 4.54 3.81 -4.75
C ALA A 44 3.62 2.59 -4.77
N ASP A 45 3.27 2.15 -5.99
CA ASP A 45 2.39 0.98 -6.21
C ASP A 45 1.17 1.03 -5.28
N SER A 46 0.50 2.20 -5.24
CA SER A 46 -0.48 2.58 -4.22
C SER A 46 -1.89 2.12 -4.54
N ALA A 47 -2.60 1.64 -3.52
CA ALA A 47 -4.03 1.41 -3.62
C ALA A 47 -4.80 2.75 -3.74
N PRO A 48 -5.81 2.83 -4.62
CA PRO A 48 -6.73 3.95 -4.71
C PRO A 48 -7.92 3.79 -3.74
N PRO A 49 -8.88 4.74 -3.72
CA PRO A 49 -10.12 4.58 -2.95
C PRO A 49 -10.95 3.37 -3.41
N MET A 50 -10.80 2.24 -2.71
CA MET A 50 -11.41 0.96 -3.08
C MET A 50 -12.94 0.94 -2.98
N TYR A 51 -13.55 1.88 -2.27
CA TYR A 51 -14.99 2.01 -2.17
C TYR A 51 -15.66 2.52 -3.47
N LEU A 52 -14.88 3.10 -4.39
CA LEU A 52 -15.39 3.56 -5.68
C LEU A 52 -15.65 2.38 -6.61
N ARG A 53 -16.84 2.39 -7.25
CA ARG A 53 -17.31 1.30 -8.11
C ARG A 53 -16.36 1.04 -9.29
N GLU A 54 -15.92 2.09 -9.96
CA GLU A 54 -15.00 2.02 -11.10
C GLU A 54 -13.66 1.40 -10.75
N ILE A 55 -13.17 1.68 -9.55
CA ILE A 55 -11.93 1.10 -9.00
C ILE A 55 -12.13 -0.38 -8.72
N ASN A 56 -13.22 -0.71 -8.05
CA ASN A 56 -13.52 -2.09 -7.66
C ASN A 56 -13.78 -3.00 -8.88
N GLN A 57 -14.37 -2.50 -9.96
CA GLN A 57 -14.60 -3.29 -11.16
C GLN A 57 -13.34 -3.85 -11.82
N VAL A 58 -12.21 -3.14 -11.74
CA VAL A 58 -10.92 -3.55 -12.30
C VAL A 58 -9.99 -4.17 -11.25
N ALA A 59 -10.45 -4.28 -10.00
CA ALA A 59 -9.67 -4.84 -8.92
C ALA A 59 -9.40 -6.35 -9.11
N PRO A 60 -8.24 -6.85 -8.68
CA PRO A 60 -8.01 -8.28 -8.55
C PRO A 60 -9.12 -8.98 -7.76
N LYS A 61 -9.48 -10.20 -8.17
CA LYS A 61 -10.64 -10.93 -7.61
C LYS A 61 -10.63 -11.00 -6.08
N ILE A 62 -9.46 -11.22 -5.47
CA ILE A 62 -9.34 -11.30 -4.01
C ILE A 62 -9.67 -9.98 -3.33
N LEU A 63 -9.25 -8.85 -3.89
CA LEU A 63 -9.56 -7.53 -3.35
C LEU A 63 -11.03 -7.18 -3.48
N ARG A 64 -11.67 -7.61 -4.57
CA ARG A 64 -13.14 -7.49 -4.74
C ARG A 64 -13.90 -8.29 -3.70
N ILE A 65 -13.46 -9.53 -3.42
CA ILE A 65 -14.04 -10.36 -2.38
C ILE A 65 -13.88 -9.69 -1.02
N ASN A 66 -12.70 -9.19 -0.70
CA ASN A 66 -12.44 -8.47 0.56
C ASN A 66 -13.34 -7.23 0.68
N TYR A 67 -13.52 -6.46 -0.40
CA TYR A 67 -14.42 -5.31 -0.41
C TYR A 67 -15.87 -5.71 -0.10
N GLU A 68 -16.40 -6.73 -0.76
CA GLU A 68 -17.77 -7.21 -0.54
C GLU A 68 -17.95 -7.76 0.89
N LEU A 69 -16.96 -8.50 1.40
CA LEU A 69 -17.00 -9.00 2.77
C LEU A 69 -16.93 -7.87 3.80
N THR A 70 -16.07 -6.87 3.59
CA THR A 70 -16.01 -5.69 4.47
C THR A 70 -17.36 -4.98 4.55
N ARG A 71 -18.05 -4.86 3.42
CA ARG A 71 -19.30 -4.12 3.31
C ARG A 71 -20.51 -4.89 3.85
N HIS A 72 -20.59 -6.18 3.58
CA HIS A 72 -21.81 -6.96 3.80
C HIS A 72 -21.69 -8.02 4.90
N ALA A 73 -20.47 -8.45 5.22
CA ALA A 73 -20.23 -9.53 6.18
C ALA A 73 -18.87 -9.36 6.91
N PRO A 74 -18.64 -8.25 7.64
CA PRO A 74 -17.34 -7.97 8.25
C PRO A 74 -16.89 -9.07 9.23
N SER A 75 -17.82 -9.71 9.94
CA SER A 75 -17.50 -10.83 10.83
C SER A 75 -16.95 -12.06 10.08
N VAL A 76 -17.41 -12.28 8.83
CA VAL A 76 -16.88 -13.36 7.98
C VAL A 76 -15.46 -13.04 7.54
N LEU A 77 -15.18 -11.77 7.19
CA LEU A 77 -13.83 -11.30 6.86
C LEU A 77 -12.88 -11.50 8.04
N GLU A 78 -13.30 -11.13 9.25
CA GLU A 78 -12.51 -11.33 10.47
C GLU A 78 -12.20 -12.81 10.72
N ILE A 79 -13.20 -13.69 10.59
CA ILE A 79 -13.01 -15.13 10.72
C ILE A 79 -12.05 -15.65 9.65
N TYR A 80 -12.22 -15.22 8.40
CA TYR A 80 -11.35 -15.59 7.30
C TYR A 80 -9.89 -15.23 7.58
N PHE A 81 -9.59 -13.98 7.97
CA PHE A 81 -8.23 -13.58 8.30
C PHE A 81 -7.69 -14.29 9.54
N ARG A 82 -8.50 -14.48 10.57
CA ARG A 82 -8.09 -15.22 11.77
C ARG A 82 -7.70 -16.68 11.43
N LEU A 83 -8.46 -17.36 10.60
CA LEU A 83 -8.12 -18.69 10.14
C LEU A 83 -6.89 -18.70 9.24
N PHE A 84 -6.83 -17.78 8.27
CA PHE A 84 -5.67 -17.63 7.39
C PHE A 84 -4.37 -17.48 8.19
N TRP A 85 -4.31 -16.54 9.15
CA TRP A 85 -3.13 -16.33 9.98
C TRP A 85 -2.83 -17.52 10.90
N ARG A 86 -3.85 -18.15 11.47
CA ARG A 86 -3.68 -19.34 12.31
C ARG A 86 -3.02 -20.49 11.54
N PHE A 87 -3.46 -20.73 10.32
CA PHE A 87 -2.90 -21.80 9.47
C PHE A 87 -1.55 -21.42 8.84
N SER A 88 -1.25 -20.16 8.75
CA SER A 88 0.00 -19.65 8.21
C SER A 88 1.16 -19.63 9.22
N ARG A 89 0.85 -19.64 10.53
CA ARG A 89 1.85 -19.64 11.61
C ARG A 89 2.94 -20.73 11.50
N PRO A 90 2.61 -21.99 11.17
CA PRO A 90 3.61 -23.03 11.12
C PRO A 90 4.61 -22.91 9.97
N ASN A 91 4.25 -22.18 8.92
CA ASN A 91 5.08 -22.05 7.73
C ASN A 91 4.94 -20.66 7.07
N PRO A 92 5.57 -19.61 7.66
CA PRO A 92 5.53 -18.26 7.09
C PRO A 92 6.16 -18.18 5.69
N ASP A 93 7.13 -19.02 5.38
CA ASP A 93 7.77 -19.07 4.07
C ASP A 93 6.82 -19.54 2.96
N ALA A 94 5.81 -20.34 3.30
CA ALA A 94 4.79 -20.75 2.34
C ALA A 94 3.96 -19.57 1.84
N ILE A 95 3.69 -18.58 2.69
CA ILE A 95 2.95 -17.37 2.31
C ILE A 95 3.76 -16.55 1.32
N LEU A 96 5.04 -16.35 1.61
CA LEU A 96 5.94 -15.65 0.70
C LEU A 96 6.03 -16.37 -0.65
N LYS A 97 6.16 -17.69 -0.65
CA LYS A 97 6.15 -18.51 -1.87
C LYS A 97 4.85 -18.36 -2.66
N MET A 98 3.71 -18.35 -2.00
CA MET A 98 2.41 -18.14 -2.67
C MET A 98 2.32 -16.73 -3.29
N ALA A 99 2.75 -15.70 -2.57
CA ALA A 99 2.78 -14.34 -3.09
C ALA A 99 3.67 -14.24 -4.33
N VAL A 100 4.86 -14.86 -4.30
CA VAL A 100 5.82 -14.89 -5.41
C VAL A 100 5.30 -15.65 -6.62
N GLN A 101 4.53 -16.74 -6.44
CA GLN A 101 4.04 -17.55 -7.56
C GLN A 101 3.16 -16.77 -8.54
N HIS A 102 2.39 -15.80 -8.04
CA HIS A 102 1.46 -14.99 -8.83
C HIS A 102 2.04 -13.66 -9.29
N SER A 103 3.29 -13.36 -8.90
CA SER A 103 4.00 -12.13 -9.26
C SER A 103 4.60 -12.21 -10.65
N CYS A 104 4.84 -11.04 -11.27
CA CYS A 104 5.58 -10.95 -12.53
C CYS A 104 7.05 -11.38 -12.35
N GLN A 105 7.78 -11.55 -13.45
CA GLN A 105 9.17 -11.99 -13.38
C GLN A 105 10.06 -10.99 -12.64
N ALA A 106 9.86 -9.69 -12.86
CA ALA A 106 10.62 -8.65 -12.17
C ALA A 106 10.46 -8.69 -10.65
N ASP A 107 9.25 -9.02 -10.15
CA ASP A 107 9.01 -9.20 -8.71
C ASP A 107 9.70 -10.45 -8.18
N LYS A 108 9.70 -11.55 -8.94
CA LYS A 108 10.42 -12.77 -8.57
C LYS A 108 11.92 -12.51 -8.45
N ASP A 109 12.47 -11.75 -9.39
CA ASP A 109 13.88 -11.38 -9.40
C ASP A 109 14.22 -10.46 -8.21
N ALA A 110 13.37 -9.48 -7.90
CA ALA A 110 13.53 -8.61 -6.74
C ALA A 110 13.49 -9.41 -5.42
N LEU A 111 12.53 -10.32 -5.30
CA LEU A 111 12.35 -11.17 -4.11
C LEU A 111 13.43 -12.25 -3.97
N SER A 112 14.15 -12.56 -5.04
CA SER A 112 15.32 -13.46 -4.96
C SER A 112 16.54 -12.78 -4.31
N GLN A 113 16.54 -11.45 -4.19
CA GLN A 113 17.62 -10.72 -3.54
C GLN A 113 17.54 -10.91 -2.00
N PRO A 114 18.63 -11.33 -1.34
CA PRO A 114 18.60 -11.70 0.08
C PRO A 114 18.10 -10.58 0.99
N GLY A 115 18.38 -9.32 0.69
CA GLY A 115 17.99 -8.17 1.50
C GLY A 115 16.46 -8.00 1.54
N LEU A 116 15.79 -7.95 0.40
CA LEU A 116 14.34 -7.76 0.33
C LEU A 116 13.59 -8.97 0.90
N SER A 117 14.01 -10.17 0.54
CA SER A 117 13.38 -11.41 1.03
C SER A 117 13.41 -11.49 2.58
N SER A 118 14.55 -11.17 3.21
CA SER A 118 14.66 -11.20 4.67
C SER A 118 13.78 -10.14 5.34
N VAL A 119 13.71 -8.94 4.81
CA VAL A 119 12.82 -7.88 5.33
C VAL A 119 11.36 -8.33 5.25
N LEU A 120 10.92 -8.87 4.12
CA LEU A 120 9.55 -9.35 3.98
C LEU A 120 9.24 -10.53 4.90
N GLN A 121 10.18 -11.44 5.11
CA GLN A 121 10.01 -12.52 6.09
C GLN A 121 9.79 -11.97 7.52
N GLU A 122 10.54 -10.97 7.94
CA GLU A 122 10.34 -10.34 9.25
C GLU A 122 8.99 -9.61 9.33
N VAL A 123 8.58 -8.89 8.30
CA VAL A 123 7.24 -8.26 8.22
C VAL A 123 6.14 -9.32 8.38
N TRP A 124 6.24 -10.46 7.68
CA TRP A 124 5.26 -11.54 7.80
C TRP A 124 5.24 -12.19 9.18
N LYS A 125 6.42 -12.43 9.79
CA LYS A 125 6.50 -12.94 11.17
C LYS A 125 5.83 -12.00 12.15
N GLU A 126 6.04 -10.69 12.01
CA GLU A 126 5.41 -9.69 12.88
C GLU A 126 3.89 -9.66 12.69
N ASN A 127 3.39 -9.68 11.46
CA ASN A 127 1.95 -9.78 11.18
C ASN A 127 1.31 -11.02 11.82
N ILE A 128 2.02 -12.16 11.78
CA ILE A 128 1.58 -13.40 12.44
C ILE A 128 1.55 -13.23 13.97
N ARG A 129 2.53 -12.51 14.54
CA ARG A 129 2.66 -12.29 15.99
C ARG A 129 1.51 -11.48 16.56
N ILE A 130 1.12 -10.39 15.89
CA ILE A 130 0.05 -9.48 16.33
C ILE A 130 -1.36 -9.97 15.97
N GLU A 131 -1.46 -11.16 15.39
CA GLU A 131 -2.71 -11.76 14.91
C GLU A 131 -3.42 -10.98 13.79
N SER A 132 -4.62 -11.40 13.42
CA SER A 132 -5.37 -10.85 12.29
C SER A 132 -5.95 -9.45 12.53
N ARG A 133 -5.98 -8.95 13.76
CA ARG A 133 -6.73 -7.72 14.11
C ARG A 133 -6.24 -6.50 13.35
N GLY A 134 -4.91 -6.27 13.32
CA GLY A 134 -4.34 -5.14 12.58
C GLY A 134 -4.69 -5.22 11.10
N TYR A 135 -4.47 -6.37 10.49
CA TYR A 135 -4.74 -6.58 9.07
C TYR A 135 -6.23 -6.43 8.70
N THR A 136 -7.12 -6.96 9.55
CA THR A 136 -8.57 -6.82 9.36
C THR A 136 -8.97 -5.35 9.46
N TYR A 137 -8.48 -4.65 10.48
CA TYR A 137 -8.77 -3.23 10.70
C TYR A 137 -8.27 -2.35 9.55
N ASP A 138 -7.04 -2.55 9.09
CA ASP A 138 -6.50 -1.83 7.94
C ASP A 138 -7.30 -2.11 6.67
N THR A 139 -7.69 -3.37 6.43
CA THR A 139 -8.54 -3.73 5.29
C THR A 139 -9.88 -2.98 5.37
N GLU A 140 -10.50 -2.93 6.53
CA GLU A 140 -11.75 -2.20 6.74
C GLU A 140 -11.60 -0.70 6.45
N ILE A 141 -10.53 -0.05 6.94
CA ILE A 141 -10.25 1.37 6.69
C ILE A 141 -10.06 1.63 5.20
N LEU A 142 -9.25 0.83 4.54
CA LEU A 142 -8.92 1.00 3.12
C LEU A 142 -10.13 0.80 2.19
N MET A 143 -11.09 -0.02 2.62
CA MET A 143 -12.30 -0.34 1.84
C MET A 143 -13.48 0.59 2.13
N ARG A 144 -13.41 1.45 3.15
CA ARG A 144 -14.43 2.47 3.47
C ARG A 144 -14.17 3.78 2.77
N ASP A 145 -15.14 4.69 2.82
CA ASP A 145 -14.94 6.09 2.46
C ASP A 145 -13.85 6.73 3.35
N TRP A 146 -12.95 7.47 2.72
CA TRP A 146 -11.78 8.04 3.38
C TRP A 146 -12.03 9.38 4.09
N ASP A 147 -13.27 9.88 4.10
CA ASP A 147 -13.64 11.22 4.61
C ASP A 147 -12.93 12.40 3.91
N PHE A 148 -12.27 12.18 2.79
CA PHE A 148 -11.67 13.21 1.94
C PHE A 148 -11.64 12.74 0.49
N GLN A 149 -11.54 13.70 -0.42
CA GLN A 149 -11.43 13.42 -1.85
C GLN A 149 -10.00 13.70 -2.33
N LEU A 150 -9.52 12.95 -3.31
CA LEU A 150 -8.18 13.13 -3.89
C LEU A 150 -7.96 14.55 -4.42
N LYS A 151 -9.00 15.16 -5.01
CA LYS A 151 -8.97 16.54 -5.51
C LYS A 151 -8.77 17.61 -4.42
N ASP A 152 -9.01 17.28 -3.15
CA ASP A 152 -8.85 18.21 -2.03
C ASP A 152 -7.40 18.26 -1.53
N ILE A 153 -6.54 17.37 -2.02
CA ILE A 153 -5.12 17.33 -1.67
C ILE A 153 -4.37 18.36 -2.51
N GLN A 154 -3.91 19.42 -1.86
CA GLN A 154 -3.17 20.54 -2.51
C GLN A 154 -1.65 20.37 -2.43
N LYS A 155 -1.16 19.31 -1.82
CA LYS A 155 0.25 18.98 -1.72
C LYS A 155 0.74 18.34 -3.01
N ASP A 156 1.99 18.63 -3.42
CA ASP A 156 2.63 17.92 -4.52
C ASP A 156 2.81 16.44 -4.14
N ILE A 157 2.40 15.56 -5.03
CA ILE A 157 2.47 14.10 -4.85
C ILE A 157 3.37 13.51 -5.92
N HIS A 158 4.39 12.79 -5.52
CA HIS A 158 5.16 11.92 -6.41
C HIS A 158 4.56 10.51 -6.40
N LEU A 159 4.21 10.02 -7.59
CA LEU A 159 3.64 8.69 -7.76
C LEU A 159 4.60 7.83 -8.60
N TRP A 160 4.91 6.64 -8.10
CA TRP A 160 5.67 5.63 -8.82
C TRP A 160 4.84 4.37 -8.98
N GLN A 161 4.90 3.75 -10.17
CA GLN A 161 4.13 2.55 -10.47
C GLN A 161 4.89 1.60 -11.38
N GLY A 162 5.01 0.35 -10.97
CA GLY A 162 5.42 -0.74 -11.85
C GLY A 162 4.29 -1.13 -12.81
N GLU A 163 4.52 -1.08 -14.13
CA GLU A 163 3.46 -1.33 -15.10
C GLU A 163 3.07 -2.82 -15.21
N ALA A 164 3.94 -3.74 -14.76
CA ALA A 164 3.66 -5.17 -14.68
C ALA A 164 3.18 -5.63 -13.28
N ASP A 165 2.77 -4.70 -12.41
CA ASP A 165 2.26 -5.01 -11.08
C ASP A 165 0.94 -5.80 -11.18
N ALA A 166 0.97 -7.05 -10.68
CA ALA A 166 -0.20 -7.93 -10.63
C ALA A 166 -1.11 -7.68 -9.42
N ASN A 167 -0.62 -6.96 -8.39
CA ASN A 167 -1.37 -6.65 -7.17
C ASN A 167 -2.12 -5.32 -7.29
N ILE A 168 -1.44 -4.29 -7.83
CA ILE A 168 -1.96 -2.94 -8.01
C ILE A 168 -1.97 -2.64 -9.51
N PRO A 169 -3.11 -2.78 -10.19
CA PRO A 169 -3.20 -2.52 -11.62
C PRO A 169 -2.77 -1.09 -11.99
N THR A 170 -2.01 -0.92 -13.06
CA THR A 170 -1.57 0.41 -13.56
C THR A 170 -2.74 1.36 -13.80
N ALA A 171 -3.92 0.84 -14.12
CA ALA A 171 -5.13 1.65 -14.25
C ALA A 171 -5.46 2.43 -12.97
N TRP A 172 -5.13 1.90 -11.81
CA TRP A 172 -5.33 2.56 -10.52
C TRP A 172 -4.35 3.72 -10.31
N ALA A 173 -3.08 3.53 -10.67
CA ALA A 173 -2.11 4.62 -10.66
C ALA A 173 -2.48 5.75 -11.62
N ARG A 174 -2.98 5.41 -12.82
CA ARG A 174 -3.52 6.38 -13.77
C ARG A 174 -4.74 7.13 -13.23
N TYR A 175 -5.61 6.45 -12.50
CA TYR A 175 -6.73 7.08 -11.81
C TYR A 175 -6.21 8.06 -10.74
N LEU A 176 -5.31 7.64 -9.87
CA LEU A 176 -4.71 8.52 -8.84
C LEU A 176 -4.04 9.73 -9.46
N ALA A 177 -3.24 9.55 -10.51
CA ALA A 177 -2.55 10.64 -11.21
C ALA A 177 -3.51 11.65 -11.86
N LYS A 178 -4.70 11.19 -12.28
CA LYS A 178 -5.75 12.04 -12.86
C LYS A 178 -6.51 12.84 -11.80
N GLU A 179 -6.82 12.21 -10.66
CA GLU A 179 -7.68 12.81 -9.64
C GLU A 179 -6.90 13.71 -8.65
N LEU A 180 -5.58 13.52 -8.52
CA LEU A 180 -4.71 14.36 -7.69
C LEU A 180 -4.31 15.63 -8.46
N PRO A 181 -4.63 16.84 -7.96
CA PRO A 181 -4.37 18.10 -8.69
C PRO A 181 -2.89 18.35 -9.02
N HIS A 182 -1.99 17.93 -8.13
CA HIS A 182 -0.56 18.15 -8.22
C HIS A 182 0.17 16.80 -8.13
N CYS A 183 0.04 15.97 -9.18
CA CYS A 183 0.66 14.65 -9.22
C CYS A 183 1.71 14.54 -10.32
N GLN A 184 2.92 14.16 -9.95
CA GLN A 184 4.00 13.78 -10.86
C GLN A 184 4.12 12.26 -10.85
N ALA A 185 3.66 11.62 -11.92
CA ALA A 185 3.63 10.16 -12.02
C ALA A 185 4.79 9.64 -12.89
N THR A 186 5.53 8.69 -12.33
CA THR A 186 6.59 7.92 -13.01
C THR A 186 6.16 6.47 -13.12
N TYR A 187 6.21 5.93 -14.34
CA TYR A 187 5.86 4.55 -14.62
C TYR A 187 7.13 3.77 -15.00
N PHE A 188 7.31 2.60 -14.41
CA PHE A 188 8.43 1.72 -14.68
C PHE A 188 7.97 0.57 -15.58
N PRO A 189 8.28 0.59 -16.88
CA PRO A 189 7.98 -0.52 -17.79
C PRO A 189 8.59 -1.84 -17.29
N ASP A 190 7.86 -2.94 -17.47
CA ASP A 190 8.29 -4.29 -17.09
C ASP A 190 8.65 -4.50 -15.62
N LYS A 191 8.32 -3.54 -14.73
CA LYS A 191 8.48 -3.68 -13.28
C LYS A 191 7.15 -4.00 -12.60
N GLY A 192 7.24 -4.76 -11.50
CA GLY A 192 6.08 -5.18 -10.73
C GLY A 192 5.89 -4.40 -9.43
N HIS A 193 5.24 -5.05 -8.47
CA HIS A 193 4.87 -4.48 -7.17
C HIS A 193 6.06 -4.04 -6.32
N PHE A 194 7.23 -4.64 -6.52
CA PHE A 194 8.45 -4.31 -5.79
C PHE A 194 9.38 -3.35 -6.55
N ALA A 195 8.85 -2.58 -7.50
CA ALA A 195 9.61 -1.57 -8.24
C ALA A 195 10.26 -0.54 -7.29
N LEU A 196 9.55 -0.10 -6.26
CA LEU A 196 10.07 0.78 -5.21
C LEU A 196 11.47 0.37 -4.72
N PHE A 197 11.66 -0.90 -4.43
CA PHE A 197 12.92 -1.40 -3.86
C PHE A 197 14.06 -1.47 -4.87
N GLN A 198 13.75 -1.56 -6.17
CA GLN A 198 14.73 -1.53 -7.24
C GLN A 198 15.20 -0.10 -7.57
N TYR A 199 14.33 0.90 -7.38
CA TYR A 199 14.58 2.31 -7.63
C TYR A 199 14.67 3.14 -6.34
N TRP A 200 15.00 2.49 -5.22
CA TRP A 200 15.00 3.08 -3.89
C TRP A 200 15.81 4.36 -3.80
N GLU A 201 17.04 4.37 -4.36
CA GLU A 201 17.93 5.54 -4.32
C GLU A 201 17.36 6.72 -5.09
N GLU A 202 16.83 6.49 -6.29
CA GLU A 202 16.22 7.51 -7.15
C GLU A 202 14.99 8.13 -6.46
N ILE A 203 14.13 7.26 -5.90
CA ILE A 203 12.91 7.68 -5.20
C ILE A 203 13.26 8.52 -3.96
N LEU A 204 14.23 8.09 -3.17
CA LEU A 204 14.67 8.88 -2.00
C LEU A 204 15.36 10.19 -2.39
N GLN A 205 16.06 10.25 -3.53
CA GLN A 205 16.64 11.51 -4.02
C GLN A 205 15.54 12.50 -4.42
N THR A 206 14.44 12.02 -5.02
CA THR A 206 13.29 12.85 -5.38
C THR A 206 12.58 13.41 -4.15
N LEU A 207 12.61 12.70 -3.03
CA LEU A 207 11.95 13.09 -1.78
C LEU A 207 12.87 13.92 -0.83
N ARG A 208 14.08 14.25 -1.25
CA ARG A 208 14.98 15.11 -0.47
C ARG A 208 14.65 16.59 -0.70
#